data_dbd75b0596adb9238a41b68dccb90eab
#
_entry.id   dbd75b0596adb9238a41b68dccb90eab
#
_cell.length_a   1.000
_cell.length_b   1.000
_cell.length_c   1.000
_cell.angle_alpha   90.00
_cell.angle_beta   90.00
_cell.angle_gamma   90.00
#
_symmetry.space_group_name_H-M   'P 1'
#
loop_
_entity.id
_entity.type
_entity.pdbx_description
1 polymer ?
#
loop_
_entity_poly.entity_id
_entity_poly.type
_entity_poly.pdbx_seq_one_letter_code
_entity_poly.pdbx_strand_id
1 'polypeptide(L)'
;FISIKDLTAVLGVTRSTTDRYLKRLEELKKIKRVQGGAMPKQSDFSFCPSWYYQDDDPFYQERVALGKKAAELIGDMECVFLGGGRNILHLAKRLVNRKICVVTNSLPVSLLLAGTDNEVNVVGAVPISDEGILIGNSNSNLAVQKAFIAPGSLDEEGFCNHSQLIVEFEKEFIAKAKEVVAIVDTQKFQMTSPYRICSYEDVDGVILPNSAPDDYKAIFKNNKARTYYV
;
A
#
# COMPACT_ATOMS: atom_id res chain seq x y z
N PHE A 1 3.82 -6.74 -19.71
CA PHE A 1 3.98 -7.24 -21.08
C PHE A 1 5.35 -6.87 -21.63
N ILE A 2 6.03 -7.82 -22.27
CA ILE A 2 7.25 -7.57 -23.01
C ILE A 2 7.10 -8.14 -24.42
N SER A 3 7.47 -7.37 -25.45
CA SER A 3 7.34 -7.84 -26.83
C SER A 3 8.47 -8.82 -27.20
N ILE A 4 8.20 -9.72 -28.16
CA ILE A 4 9.25 -10.61 -28.69
C ILE A 4 10.41 -9.81 -29.27
N LYS A 5 10.12 -8.66 -29.88
CA LYS A 5 11.14 -7.77 -30.45
C LYS A 5 12.08 -7.22 -29.37
N ASP A 6 11.53 -6.74 -28.27
CA ASP A 6 12.32 -6.17 -27.16
C ASP A 6 13.13 -7.26 -26.47
N LEU A 7 12.52 -8.44 -26.22
CA LEU A 7 13.22 -9.60 -25.66
C LEU A 7 14.38 -10.04 -26.54
N THR A 8 14.18 -10.11 -27.86
CA THR A 8 15.21 -10.48 -28.81
C THR A 8 16.38 -9.49 -28.77
N ALA A 9 16.07 -8.19 -28.67
CA ALA A 9 17.07 -7.14 -28.56
C ALA A 9 17.85 -7.20 -27.23
N VAL A 10 17.15 -7.34 -26.11
CA VAL A 10 17.75 -7.40 -24.77
C VAL A 10 18.61 -8.65 -24.59
N LEU A 11 18.14 -9.79 -25.07
CA LEU A 11 18.85 -11.06 -24.92
C LEU A 11 19.95 -11.28 -25.96
N GLY A 12 20.02 -10.47 -27.02
CA GLY A 12 20.99 -10.62 -28.10
C GLY A 12 20.89 -11.94 -28.86
N VAL A 13 19.70 -12.56 -28.90
CA VAL A 13 19.47 -13.86 -29.53
C VAL A 13 18.49 -13.75 -30.71
N THR A 14 18.39 -14.81 -31.54
CA THR A 14 17.44 -14.81 -32.65
C THR A 14 15.99 -14.93 -32.15
N ARG A 15 15.03 -14.49 -32.98
CA ARG A 15 13.62 -14.62 -32.70
C ARG A 15 13.21 -16.07 -32.40
N SER A 16 13.74 -17.03 -33.16
CA SER A 16 13.45 -18.46 -32.94
C SER A 16 13.96 -18.94 -31.58
N THR A 17 15.10 -18.45 -31.13
CA THR A 17 15.65 -18.74 -29.80
C THR A 17 14.80 -18.11 -28.70
N THR A 18 14.37 -16.86 -28.90
CA THR A 18 13.43 -16.18 -27.98
C THR A 18 12.13 -16.95 -27.84
N ASP A 19 11.53 -17.37 -28.97
CA ASP A 19 10.29 -18.18 -28.96
C ASP A 19 10.48 -19.51 -28.20
N ARG A 20 11.62 -20.19 -28.36
CA ARG A 20 11.93 -21.41 -27.63
C ARG A 20 12.04 -21.16 -26.11
N TYR A 21 12.67 -20.07 -25.70
CA TYR A 21 12.75 -19.70 -24.29
C TYR A 21 11.38 -19.36 -23.71
N LEU A 22 10.56 -18.60 -24.43
CA LEU A 22 9.21 -18.28 -24.01
C LEU A 22 8.34 -19.54 -23.90
N LYS A 23 8.44 -20.48 -24.85
CA LYS A 23 7.74 -21.77 -24.77
C LYS A 23 8.14 -22.53 -23.51
N ARG A 24 9.44 -22.62 -23.23
CA ARG A 24 9.94 -23.29 -22.04
C ARG A 24 9.47 -22.66 -20.74
N LEU A 25 9.46 -21.32 -20.66
CA LEU A 25 8.96 -20.58 -19.50
C LEU A 25 7.45 -20.75 -19.31
N GLU A 26 6.68 -20.85 -20.41
CA GLU A 26 5.25 -21.12 -20.37
C GLU A 26 4.96 -22.56 -19.89
N GLU A 27 5.71 -23.55 -20.38
CA GLU A 27 5.65 -24.94 -19.88
C GLU A 27 5.96 -25.02 -18.37
N LEU A 28 6.91 -24.21 -17.90
CA LEU A 28 7.25 -24.07 -16.49
C LEU A 28 6.25 -23.21 -15.71
N LYS A 29 5.16 -22.77 -16.35
CA LYS A 29 4.13 -21.89 -15.76
C LYS A 29 4.66 -20.58 -15.17
N LYS A 30 5.77 -20.06 -15.68
CA LYS A 30 6.38 -18.80 -15.25
C LYS A 30 5.81 -17.59 -15.96
N ILE A 31 5.35 -17.77 -17.19
CA ILE A 31 4.79 -16.70 -18.04
C ILE A 31 3.51 -17.19 -18.73
N LYS A 32 2.73 -16.23 -19.23
CA LYS A 32 1.64 -16.45 -20.21
C LYS A 32 2.06 -15.81 -21.54
N ARG A 33 2.05 -16.59 -22.61
CA ARG A 33 2.27 -16.05 -23.95
C ARG A 33 0.99 -15.35 -24.44
N VAL A 34 1.17 -14.22 -25.07
CA VAL A 34 0.10 -13.44 -25.71
C VAL A 34 0.55 -13.04 -27.11
N GLN A 35 -0.38 -12.54 -27.93
CA GLN A 35 -0.04 -12.15 -29.28
C GLN A 35 1.08 -11.06 -29.26
N GLY A 36 2.20 -11.36 -29.90
CA GLY A 36 3.35 -10.46 -30.02
C GLY A 36 4.32 -10.43 -28.84
N GLY A 37 4.10 -11.21 -27.76
CA GLY A 37 4.99 -11.18 -26.60
C GLY A 37 4.61 -12.13 -25.49
N ALA A 38 5.05 -11.76 -24.29
CA ALA A 38 4.75 -12.50 -23.07
C ALA A 38 4.49 -11.55 -21.90
N MET A 39 3.84 -12.07 -20.90
CA MET A 39 3.62 -11.41 -19.61
C MET A 39 3.90 -12.42 -18.50
N PRO A 40 4.31 -11.97 -17.30
CA PRO A 40 4.39 -12.86 -16.15
C PRO A 40 3.06 -13.61 -16.02
N LYS A 41 3.13 -14.90 -15.77
CA LYS A 41 1.94 -15.60 -15.34
C LYS A 41 1.65 -15.07 -13.93
N GLN A 42 0.56 -14.32 -13.77
CA GLN A 42 0.00 -14.16 -12.45
C GLN A 42 -0.27 -15.57 -11.93
N SER A 43 0.34 -15.92 -10.82
CA SER A 43 0.01 -17.19 -10.18
C SER A 43 -1.48 -17.15 -9.88
N ASP A 44 -2.21 -18.24 -10.16
CA ASP A 44 -3.63 -18.37 -9.83
C ASP A 44 -3.88 -18.23 -8.32
N PHE A 45 -2.82 -18.02 -7.54
CA PHE A 45 -2.75 -17.77 -6.10
C PHE A 45 -1.96 -16.50 -5.76
N SER A 46 -1.98 -15.48 -6.61
CA SER A 46 -1.40 -14.19 -6.22
C SER A 46 -2.31 -13.50 -5.22
N PHE A 47 -2.06 -13.73 -3.94
CA PHE A 47 -2.68 -12.98 -2.84
C PHE A 47 -2.21 -11.51 -2.75
N CYS A 48 -1.24 -11.14 -3.57
CA CYS A 48 -0.74 -9.79 -3.64
C CYS A 48 -1.24 -9.08 -4.90
N PRO A 49 -1.63 -7.82 -4.82
CA PRO A 49 -2.06 -7.04 -5.96
C PRO A 49 -0.93 -6.89 -6.98
N SER A 50 -1.28 -6.65 -8.25
CA SER A 50 -0.30 -6.52 -9.33
C SER A 50 0.76 -5.45 -9.05
N TRP A 51 0.38 -4.35 -8.39
CA TRP A 51 1.29 -3.26 -8.04
C TRP A 51 2.38 -3.65 -7.01
N TYR A 52 2.17 -4.73 -6.24
CA TYR A 52 3.18 -5.23 -5.31
C TYR A 52 4.46 -5.69 -6.02
N TYR A 53 4.30 -6.22 -7.23
CA TYR A 53 5.38 -6.77 -8.05
C TYR A 53 5.88 -5.79 -9.14
N GLN A 54 5.36 -4.57 -9.17
CA GLN A 54 5.79 -3.57 -10.15
C GLN A 54 7.04 -2.87 -9.66
N ASP A 55 8.14 -3.02 -10.42
CA ASP A 55 9.41 -2.34 -10.16
C ASP A 55 9.39 -0.87 -10.65
N ASP A 56 8.48 -0.52 -11.58
CA ASP A 56 8.37 0.80 -12.21
C ASP A 56 7.35 1.70 -11.48
N ASP A 57 7.64 2.08 -10.24
CA ASP A 57 6.86 3.07 -9.50
C ASP A 57 7.49 4.46 -9.62
N PRO A 58 6.92 5.40 -10.38
CA PRO A 58 7.48 6.75 -10.54
C PRO A 58 7.57 7.53 -9.23
N PHE A 59 6.79 7.14 -8.21
CA PHE A 59 6.78 7.75 -6.88
C PHE A 59 7.56 6.94 -5.84
N TYR A 60 8.38 5.98 -6.25
CA TYR A 60 9.08 5.07 -5.35
C TYR A 60 9.90 5.80 -4.28
N GLN A 61 10.73 6.78 -4.66
CA GLN A 61 11.59 7.51 -3.73
C GLN A 61 10.78 8.35 -2.72
N GLU A 62 9.70 8.95 -3.18
CA GLU A 62 8.78 9.70 -2.32
C GLU A 62 8.14 8.77 -1.29
N ARG A 63 7.64 7.59 -1.72
CA ARG A 63 7.05 6.60 -0.81
C ARG A 63 8.04 6.01 0.18
N VAL A 64 9.30 5.86 -0.23
CA VAL A 64 10.40 5.49 0.67
C VAL A 64 10.59 6.54 1.77
N ALA A 65 10.57 7.83 1.43
CA ALA A 65 10.70 8.93 2.39
C ALA A 65 9.49 9.01 3.32
N LEU A 66 8.28 8.93 2.77
CA LEU A 66 7.02 8.89 3.54
C LEU A 66 7.01 7.73 4.54
N GLY A 67 7.33 6.51 4.09
CA GLY A 67 7.38 5.32 4.94
C GLY A 67 8.45 5.40 6.03
N LYS A 68 9.62 6.01 5.73
CA LYS A 68 10.66 6.29 6.72
C LYS A 68 10.14 7.23 7.79
N LYS A 69 9.51 8.33 7.40
CA LYS A 69 8.95 9.31 8.34
C LYS A 69 7.87 8.70 9.22
N ALA A 70 6.98 7.89 8.63
CA ALA A 70 5.95 7.18 9.38
C ALA A 70 6.54 6.22 10.43
N ALA A 71 7.60 5.49 10.10
CA ALA A 71 8.26 4.58 11.02
C ALA A 71 8.89 5.30 12.23
N GLU A 72 9.35 6.55 12.07
CA GLU A 72 9.87 7.38 13.17
C GLU A 72 8.80 7.75 14.21
N LEU A 73 7.52 7.70 13.82
CA LEU A 73 6.40 7.99 14.71
C LEU A 73 5.95 6.78 15.54
N ILE A 74 6.51 5.61 15.30
CA ILE A 74 6.17 4.37 16.01
C ILE A 74 7.20 4.15 17.12
N GLY A 75 6.72 4.11 18.36
CA GLY A 75 7.51 3.77 19.52
C GLY A 75 7.83 2.27 19.64
N ASP A 76 8.69 1.92 20.60
CA ASP A 76 8.96 0.52 20.90
C ASP A 76 7.77 -0.09 21.65
N MET A 77 7.48 -1.37 21.35
CA MET A 77 6.39 -2.15 21.96
C MET A 77 4.97 -1.56 21.71
N GLU A 78 4.80 -0.64 20.78
CA GLU A 78 3.47 -0.17 20.38
C GLU A 78 2.70 -1.23 19.58
N CYS A 79 1.36 -1.20 19.71
CA CYS A 79 0.46 -1.91 18.82
C CYS A 79 -0.11 -0.92 17.81
N VAL A 80 0.14 -1.17 16.53
CA VAL A 80 -0.25 -0.25 15.46
C VAL A 80 -1.13 -0.94 14.43
N PHE A 81 -2.15 -0.24 13.94
CA PHE A 81 -2.89 -0.66 12.75
C PHE A 81 -2.20 -0.12 11.50
N LEU A 82 -1.94 -1.00 10.56
CA LEU A 82 -1.43 -0.70 9.24
C LEU A 82 -2.50 -1.08 8.21
N GLY A 83 -3.15 -0.09 7.62
CA GLY A 83 -4.12 -0.29 6.54
C GLY A 83 -3.48 -0.82 5.26
N GLY A 84 -4.12 -0.57 4.13
CA GLY A 84 -3.60 -0.99 2.83
C GLY A 84 -2.85 0.08 2.07
N GLY A 85 -2.33 -0.32 0.92
CA GLY A 85 -1.72 0.56 -0.06
C GLY A 85 -0.20 0.64 -0.05
N ARG A 86 0.35 1.25 -1.11
CA ARG A 86 1.80 1.30 -1.34
C ARG A 86 2.55 2.06 -0.25
N ASN A 87 2.00 3.18 0.22
CA ASN A 87 2.64 3.98 1.28
C ASN A 87 2.78 3.18 2.57
N ILE A 88 1.73 2.42 2.94
CA ILE A 88 1.76 1.54 4.11
C ILE A 88 2.78 0.42 3.92
N LEU A 89 2.90 -0.15 2.73
CA LEU A 89 3.92 -1.17 2.45
C LEU A 89 5.34 -0.60 2.64
N HIS A 90 5.58 0.65 2.22
CA HIS A 90 6.89 1.30 2.46
C HIS A 90 7.15 1.58 3.94
N LEU A 91 6.13 1.91 4.72
CA LEU A 91 6.22 1.95 6.18
C LEU A 91 6.57 0.55 6.73
N ALA A 92 5.84 -0.49 6.35
CA ALA A 92 6.06 -1.86 6.83
C ALA A 92 7.48 -2.37 6.53
N LYS A 93 8.07 -2.01 5.38
CA LYS A 93 9.48 -2.31 5.05
C LYS A 93 10.48 -1.77 6.07
N ARG A 94 10.13 -0.70 6.80
CA ARG A 94 10.98 -0.11 7.86
C ARG A 94 10.79 -0.78 9.22
N LEU A 95 9.78 -1.63 9.35
CA LEU A 95 9.45 -2.31 10.60
C LEU A 95 9.99 -3.74 10.69
N VAL A 96 10.60 -4.27 9.63
CA VAL A 96 11.08 -5.67 9.55
C VAL A 96 12.01 -6.05 10.70
N ASN A 97 12.84 -5.11 11.19
CA ASN A 97 13.79 -5.32 12.30
C ASN A 97 13.28 -4.72 13.62
N ARG A 98 11.99 -4.47 13.74
CA ARG A 98 11.37 -3.95 14.97
C ARG A 98 10.73 -5.11 15.75
N LYS A 99 10.37 -4.83 16.98
CA LYS A 99 9.63 -5.76 17.86
C LYS A 99 8.39 -5.03 18.39
N ILE A 100 7.35 -5.00 17.56
CA ILE A 100 6.08 -4.30 17.83
C ILE A 100 4.91 -5.23 17.52
N CYS A 101 3.72 -4.86 17.99
CA CYS A 101 2.48 -5.50 17.57
C CYS A 101 1.92 -4.77 16.34
N VAL A 102 1.67 -5.50 15.26
CA VAL A 102 1.07 -4.99 14.03
C VAL A 102 -0.27 -5.64 13.81
N VAL A 103 -1.32 -4.85 13.68
CA VAL A 103 -2.64 -5.24 13.22
C VAL A 103 -2.77 -4.77 11.78
N THR A 104 -3.12 -5.65 10.86
CA THR A 104 -3.24 -5.26 9.45
C THR A 104 -4.31 -6.07 8.73
N ASN A 105 -4.99 -5.42 7.80
CA ASN A 105 -5.83 -6.08 6.81
C ASN A 105 -5.16 -6.19 5.42
N SER A 106 -3.90 -5.83 5.32
CA SER A 106 -3.13 -5.88 4.09
C SER A 106 -2.36 -7.18 3.95
N LEU A 107 -2.66 -7.98 2.92
CA LEU A 107 -1.92 -9.19 2.60
C LEU A 107 -0.44 -8.91 2.29
N PRO A 108 -0.07 -7.88 1.50
CA PRO A 108 1.34 -7.54 1.28
C PRO A 108 2.10 -7.20 2.57
N VAL A 109 1.47 -6.47 3.50
CA VAL A 109 2.07 -6.13 4.80
C VAL A 109 2.23 -7.37 5.66
N SER A 110 1.20 -8.21 5.74
CA SER A 110 1.24 -9.43 6.54
C SER A 110 2.32 -10.40 6.05
N LEU A 111 2.45 -10.59 4.73
CA LEU A 111 3.47 -11.44 4.14
C LEU A 111 4.89 -10.90 4.36
N LEU A 112 5.06 -9.58 4.29
CA LEU A 112 6.35 -8.93 4.51
C LEU A 112 6.83 -9.10 5.94
N LEU A 113 5.93 -8.98 6.93
CA LEU A 113 6.27 -9.02 8.35
C LEU A 113 6.16 -10.43 8.95
N ALA A 114 5.60 -11.39 8.22
CA ALA A 114 5.58 -12.79 8.66
C ALA A 114 7.01 -13.34 8.83
N GLY A 115 7.26 -13.99 9.96
CA GLY A 115 8.58 -14.55 10.28
C GLY A 115 9.63 -13.53 10.75
N THR A 116 9.24 -12.28 10.98
CA THR A 116 10.05 -11.29 11.70
C THR A 116 9.75 -11.35 13.20
N ASP A 117 10.46 -10.54 14.01
CA ASP A 117 10.20 -10.46 15.45
C ASP A 117 8.94 -9.68 15.83
N ASN A 118 8.18 -9.18 14.84
CA ASN A 118 6.91 -8.50 15.07
C ASN A 118 5.79 -9.51 15.36
N GLU A 119 4.90 -9.16 16.27
CA GLU A 119 3.62 -9.84 16.44
C GLU A 119 2.66 -9.34 15.37
N VAL A 120 2.26 -10.18 14.42
CA VAL A 120 1.40 -9.80 13.29
C VAL A 120 0.01 -10.40 13.44
N ASN A 121 -0.98 -9.55 13.67
CA ASN A 121 -2.39 -9.88 13.75
C ASN A 121 -3.08 -9.50 12.43
N VAL A 122 -3.43 -10.48 11.61
CA VAL A 122 -4.16 -10.27 10.36
C VAL A 122 -5.65 -10.22 10.63
N VAL A 123 -6.31 -9.15 10.21
CA VAL A 123 -7.74 -8.92 10.40
C VAL A 123 -8.49 -8.86 9.07
N GLY A 124 -9.78 -9.16 9.11
CA GLY A 124 -10.59 -9.35 7.90
C GLY A 124 -10.56 -10.80 7.41
N ALA A 125 -11.57 -11.18 6.63
CA ALA A 125 -11.76 -12.55 6.18
C ALA A 125 -11.96 -12.69 4.67
N VAL A 126 -12.45 -11.63 4.01
CA VAL A 126 -12.79 -11.66 2.58
C VAL A 126 -11.82 -10.80 1.80
N PRO A 127 -11.05 -11.35 0.86
CA PRO A 127 -10.08 -10.58 0.09
C PRO A 127 -10.76 -9.74 -0.99
N ILE A 128 -10.31 -8.49 -1.11
CA ILE A 128 -10.47 -7.67 -2.32
C ILE A 128 -9.19 -7.88 -3.13
N SER A 129 -9.27 -8.70 -4.17
CA SER A 129 -8.10 -9.26 -4.86
C SER A 129 -7.21 -8.20 -5.50
N ASP A 130 -7.80 -7.16 -6.09
CA ASP A 130 -7.06 -6.12 -6.82
C ASP A 130 -6.28 -5.19 -5.88
N GLU A 131 -6.70 -5.13 -4.61
CA GLU A 131 -6.08 -4.29 -3.58
C GLU A 131 -5.15 -5.06 -2.65
N GLY A 132 -5.28 -6.38 -2.57
CA GLY A 132 -4.59 -7.19 -1.57
C GLY A 132 -5.03 -6.87 -0.15
N ILE A 133 -6.28 -6.45 0.03
CA ILE A 133 -6.90 -6.04 1.28
C ILE A 133 -7.91 -7.08 1.71
N LEU A 134 -7.94 -7.39 2.99
CA LEU A 134 -8.99 -8.18 3.62
C LEU A 134 -10.05 -7.27 4.23
N ILE A 135 -11.31 -7.63 4.07
CA ILE A 135 -12.46 -6.95 4.67
C ILE A 135 -13.32 -7.94 5.46
N GLY A 136 -14.32 -7.45 6.16
CA GLY A 136 -15.26 -8.25 6.95
C GLY A 136 -14.96 -8.18 8.44
N ASN A 137 -15.31 -9.19 9.20
CA ASN A 137 -15.21 -9.16 10.66
C ASN A 137 -13.77 -8.87 11.13
N SER A 138 -13.61 -7.77 11.85
CA SER A 138 -12.30 -7.32 12.35
C SER A 138 -11.89 -7.96 13.68
N ASN A 139 -12.75 -8.81 14.28
CA ASN A 139 -12.56 -9.34 15.64
C ASN A 139 -12.22 -8.22 16.65
N SER A 140 -13.11 -7.33 16.84
CA SER A 140 -12.96 -5.95 17.24
C SER A 140 -12.55 -5.62 18.68
N ASN A 141 -11.98 -6.55 19.40
CA ASN A 141 -11.43 -6.27 20.74
C ASN A 141 -9.98 -5.77 20.71
N LEU A 142 -9.39 -5.61 19.51
CA LEU A 142 -8.04 -5.10 19.36
C LEU A 142 -8.04 -3.57 19.51
N ALA A 143 -7.40 -3.07 20.57
CA ALA A 143 -7.10 -1.66 20.75
C ALA A 143 -5.70 -1.39 20.17
N VAL A 144 -5.57 -0.34 19.36
CA VAL A 144 -4.29 0.08 18.80
C VAL A 144 -3.90 1.47 19.31
N GLN A 145 -2.61 1.70 19.51
CA GLN A 145 -2.13 3.01 19.89
C GLN A 145 -2.19 3.97 18.70
N LYS A 146 -1.78 3.50 17.52
CA LYS A 146 -1.80 4.31 16.29
C LYS A 146 -2.43 3.55 15.14
N ALA A 147 -3.19 4.25 14.31
CA ALA A 147 -3.66 3.78 13.03
C ALA A 147 -2.97 4.57 11.91
N PHE A 148 -2.31 3.85 11.01
CA PHE A 148 -1.75 4.45 9.80
C PHE A 148 -2.64 4.11 8.62
N ILE A 149 -3.13 5.15 7.93
CA ILE A 149 -3.98 5.03 6.74
C ILE A 149 -3.28 5.64 5.52
N ALA A 150 -3.54 5.09 4.35
CA ALA A 150 -3.10 5.64 3.07
C ALA A 150 -4.32 5.86 2.16
N PRO A 151 -4.90 7.05 2.17
CA PRO A 151 -6.13 7.33 1.43
C PRO A 151 -5.92 7.15 -0.08
N GLY A 152 -7.02 6.87 -0.79
CA GLY A 152 -7.05 6.82 -2.24
C GLY A 152 -6.93 8.20 -2.88
N SER A 153 -7.55 9.20 -2.25
CA SER A 153 -7.53 10.61 -2.67
C SER A 153 -7.89 11.52 -1.50
N LEU A 154 -7.81 12.84 -1.75
CA LEU A 154 -8.27 13.89 -0.85
C LEU A 154 -9.27 14.78 -1.59
N ASP A 155 -10.23 15.34 -0.86
CA ASP A 155 -11.12 16.39 -1.32
C ASP A 155 -11.10 17.59 -0.33
N GLU A 156 -12.00 18.55 -0.48
CA GLU A 156 -12.05 19.75 0.38
C GLU A 156 -12.40 19.43 1.85
N GLU A 157 -12.98 18.27 2.13
CA GLU A 157 -13.53 17.93 3.45
C GLU A 157 -12.78 16.78 4.15
N GLY A 158 -11.93 16.01 3.43
CA GLY A 158 -11.21 14.93 4.08
C GLY A 158 -10.52 13.92 3.17
N PHE A 159 -10.27 12.77 3.74
CA PHE A 159 -9.60 11.65 3.10
C PHE A 159 -10.64 10.68 2.51
N CYS A 160 -10.42 10.26 1.27
CA CYS A 160 -11.36 9.45 0.51
C CYS A 160 -10.73 8.14 -0.03
N ASN A 161 -11.57 7.17 -0.37
CA ASN A 161 -11.17 5.93 -1.02
C ASN A 161 -12.19 5.58 -2.12
N HIS A 162 -11.78 4.78 -3.08
CA HIS A 162 -12.64 4.31 -4.18
C HIS A 162 -13.53 3.13 -3.79
N SER A 163 -13.24 2.44 -2.69
CA SER A 163 -13.99 1.28 -2.21
C SER A 163 -14.71 1.57 -0.90
N GLN A 164 -16.06 1.49 -0.92
CA GLN A 164 -16.88 1.64 0.28
C GLN A 164 -16.52 0.60 1.34
N LEU A 165 -16.26 -0.64 0.94
CA LEU A 165 -15.96 -1.73 1.85
C LEU A 165 -14.63 -1.51 2.61
N ILE A 166 -13.63 -0.93 1.93
CA ILE A 166 -12.36 -0.55 2.57
C ILE A 166 -12.62 0.58 3.56
N VAL A 167 -13.39 1.58 3.17
CA VAL A 167 -13.73 2.73 4.01
C VAL A 167 -14.43 2.29 5.30
N GLU A 168 -15.44 1.44 5.21
CA GLU A 168 -16.18 0.93 6.38
C GLU A 168 -15.25 0.18 7.33
N PHE A 169 -14.33 -0.62 6.79
CA PHE A 169 -13.36 -1.36 7.58
C PHE A 169 -12.32 -0.44 8.24
N GLU A 170 -11.76 0.52 7.50
CA GLU A 170 -10.77 1.47 8.04
C GLU A 170 -11.37 2.37 9.13
N LYS A 171 -12.62 2.83 8.97
CA LYS A 171 -13.34 3.62 9.99
C LYS A 171 -13.38 2.93 11.34
N GLU A 172 -13.52 1.61 11.36
CA GLU A 172 -13.54 0.84 12.60
C GLU A 172 -12.21 0.95 13.37
N PHE A 173 -11.08 0.92 12.68
CA PHE A 173 -9.76 1.07 13.31
C PHE A 173 -9.41 2.51 13.65
N ILE A 174 -9.84 3.47 12.82
CA ILE A 174 -9.74 4.89 13.13
C ILE A 174 -10.44 5.21 14.45
N ALA A 175 -11.66 4.71 14.63
CA ALA A 175 -12.43 4.94 15.85
C ALA A 175 -11.84 4.29 17.12
N LYS A 176 -11.00 3.26 16.97
CA LYS A 176 -10.36 2.53 18.08
C LYS A 176 -8.94 2.97 18.39
N ALA A 177 -8.30 3.68 17.48
CA ALA A 177 -6.95 4.19 17.66
C ALA A 177 -6.91 5.38 18.61
N LYS A 178 -5.82 5.49 19.36
CA LYS A 178 -5.56 6.69 20.18
C LYS A 178 -5.00 7.84 19.35
N GLU A 179 -4.35 7.53 18.25
CA GLU A 179 -3.75 8.47 17.30
C GLU A 179 -3.93 7.93 15.89
N VAL A 180 -4.35 8.79 14.97
CA VAL A 180 -4.53 8.46 13.55
C VAL A 180 -3.55 9.27 12.71
N VAL A 181 -2.80 8.59 11.85
CA VAL A 181 -1.81 9.21 10.98
C VAL A 181 -2.10 8.85 9.52
N ALA A 182 -2.33 9.87 8.68
CA ALA A 182 -2.51 9.71 7.24
C ALA A 182 -1.16 9.86 6.50
N ILE A 183 -0.89 8.97 5.55
CA ILE A 183 0.30 9.01 4.70
C ILE A 183 -0.14 9.28 3.26
N VAL A 184 0.22 10.43 2.72
CA VAL A 184 -0.26 10.94 1.44
C VAL A 184 0.90 11.16 0.49
N ASP A 185 0.91 10.51 -0.68
CA ASP A 185 1.85 10.77 -1.77
C ASP A 185 1.28 11.77 -2.79
N THR A 186 2.14 12.33 -3.64
CA THR A 186 1.78 13.33 -4.66
C THR A 186 0.62 12.88 -5.57
N GLN A 187 0.53 11.59 -5.87
CA GLN A 187 -0.52 11.05 -6.75
C GLN A 187 -1.94 11.30 -6.16
N LYS A 188 -2.06 11.31 -4.83
CA LYS A 188 -3.36 11.39 -4.15
C LYS A 188 -4.07 12.74 -4.28
N PHE A 189 -3.30 13.80 -4.54
CA PHE A 189 -3.86 15.13 -4.82
C PHE A 189 -4.47 15.26 -6.22
N GLN A 190 -4.18 14.30 -7.11
CA GLN A 190 -4.65 14.30 -8.49
C GLN A 190 -5.80 13.31 -8.75
N MET A 191 -6.17 12.56 -7.71
CA MET A 191 -7.19 11.52 -7.79
C MET A 191 -8.48 11.98 -7.09
N THR A 192 -9.60 11.41 -7.51
CA THR A 192 -10.89 11.57 -6.85
C THR A 192 -11.46 10.21 -6.48
N SER A 193 -12.09 10.12 -5.32
CA SER A 193 -12.72 8.90 -4.82
C SER A 193 -14.06 9.22 -4.17
N PRO A 194 -15.10 8.39 -4.37
CA PRO A 194 -16.46 8.74 -3.97
C PRO A 194 -16.77 8.54 -2.48
N TYR A 195 -15.95 7.76 -1.76
CA TYR A 195 -16.28 7.37 -0.38
C TYR A 195 -15.32 8.01 0.61
N ARG A 196 -15.85 8.78 1.56
CA ARG A 196 -15.06 9.44 2.60
C ARG A 196 -14.70 8.47 3.72
N ILE A 197 -13.39 8.38 3.99
CA ILE A 197 -12.85 7.62 5.12
C ILE A 197 -13.09 8.41 6.42
N CYS A 198 -12.58 9.65 6.48
CA CYS A 198 -12.67 10.52 7.63
C CYS A 198 -12.43 11.98 7.22
N SER A 199 -12.80 12.91 8.08
CA SER A 199 -12.49 14.33 7.92
C SER A 199 -11.01 14.61 8.25
N TYR A 200 -10.52 15.80 7.93
CA TYR A 200 -9.18 16.22 8.34
C TYR A 200 -9.04 16.38 9.86
N GLU A 201 -10.15 16.60 10.56
CA GLU A 201 -10.19 16.75 12.02
C GLU A 201 -10.08 15.42 12.77
N ASP A 202 -10.37 14.30 12.08
CA ASP A 202 -10.31 12.95 12.64
C ASP A 202 -8.89 12.37 12.66
N VAL A 203 -7.89 13.10 12.16
CA VAL A 203 -6.50 12.66 12.15
C VAL A 203 -5.63 13.52 13.05
N ASP A 204 -4.71 12.90 13.76
CA ASP A 204 -3.75 13.54 14.66
C ASP A 204 -2.44 13.92 13.97
N GLY A 205 -2.15 13.26 12.85
CA GLY A 205 -0.96 13.51 12.06
C GLY A 205 -1.17 13.27 10.57
N VAL A 206 -0.45 14.05 9.75
CA VAL A 206 -0.40 13.83 8.31
C VAL A 206 1.03 13.91 7.82
N ILE A 207 1.44 12.97 6.99
CA ILE A 207 2.76 12.93 6.36
C ILE A 207 2.59 13.23 4.88
N LEU A 208 3.23 14.27 4.41
CA LEU A 208 3.08 14.85 3.07
C LEU A 208 4.45 14.98 2.38
N PRO A 209 4.52 14.88 1.05
CA PRO A 209 5.70 15.31 0.32
C PRO A 209 5.84 16.83 0.36
N ASN A 210 7.07 17.34 0.27
CA ASN A 210 7.35 18.77 0.14
C ASN A 210 6.67 19.40 -1.09
N SER A 211 6.41 18.59 -2.12
CA SER A 211 5.71 18.94 -3.36
C SER A 211 4.18 19.05 -3.20
N ALA A 212 3.61 18.79 -2.03
CA ALA A 212 2.17 18.91 -1.80
C ALA A 212 1.64 20.29 -2.24
N PRO A 213 0.46 20.38 -2.87
CA PRO A 213 -0.13 21.65 -3.30
C PRO A 213 -0.34 22.61 -2.12
N ASP A 214 -0.18 23.90 -2.37
CA ASP A 214 -0.25 24.92 -1.32
C ASP A 214 -1.62 25.01 -0.66
N ASP A 215 -2.70 24.73 -1.41
CA ASP A 215 -4.06 24.67 -0.87
C ASP A 215 -4.17 23.60 0.22
N TYR A 216 -3.65 22.41 -0.01
CA TYR A 216 -3.62 21.35 1.00
C TYR A 216 -2.67 21.66 2.15
N LYS A 217 -1.52 22.30 1.90
CA LYS A 217 -0.64 22.79 2.97
C LYS A 217 -1.35 23.80 3.87
N ALA A 218 -2.17 24.68 3.28
CA ALA A 218 -2.96 25.66 4.04
C ALA A 218 -4.05 24.97 4.89
N ILE A 219 -4.73 23.95 4.36
CA ILE A 219 -5.71 23.16 5.10
C ILE A 219 -5.05 22.55 6.34
N PHE A 220 -3.94 21.82 6.16
CA PHE A 220 -3.27 21.15 7.27
C PHE A 220 -2.60 22.11 8.25
N LYS A 221 -2.16 23.30 7.82
CA LYS A 221 -1.64 24.34 8.71
C LYS A 221 -2.71 24.87 9.66
N ASN A 222 -3.96 24.93 9.20
CA ASN A 222 -5.10 25.42 9.99
C ASN A 222 -5.80 24.32 10.80
N ASN A 223 -5.43 23.06 10.57
CA ASN A 223 -5.94 21.90 11.30
C ASN A 223 -5.10 21.66 12.57
N LYS A 224 -5.66 20.93 13.53
CA LYS A 224 -4.96 20.47 14.74
C LYS A 224 -3.94 19.35 14.46
N ALA A 225 -4.02 18.70 13.32
CA ALA A 225 -3.14 17.61 12.94
C ALA A 225 -1.68 18.07 12.82
N ARG A 226 -0.77 17.30 13.38
CA ARG A 226 0.67 17.51 13.21
C ARG A 226 1.07 17.19 11.77
N THR A 227 1.62 18.15 11.06
CA THR A 227 2.04 17.98 9.67
C THR A 227 3.54 17.69 9.58
N TYR A 228 3.89 16.62 8.90
CA TYR A 228 5.28 16.21 8.64
C TYR A 228 5.53 16.24 7.14
N TYR A 229 6.58 16.95 6.73
CA TYR A 229 6.99 17.03 5.32
C TYR A 229 8.25 16.21 5.05
N VAL A 230 8.30 15.57 3.87
CA VAL A 230 9.46 14.77 3.41
C VAL A 230 9.87 15.14 2.00
#